data_ea6f29c7b7b4bf1fb09dab60f572a61e
#
_entry.id   ea6f29c7b7b4bf1fb09dab60f572a61e
#
_cell.length_a   1.000
_cell.length_b   1.000
_cell.length_c   1.000
_cell.angle_alpha   90.00
_cell.angle_beta   90.00
_cell.angle_gamma   90.00
#
_symmetry.space_group_name_H-M   'P 1'
#
loop_
_entity.id
_entity.type
_entity.pdbx_description
1 polymer ?
#
loop_
_entity_poly.entity_id
_entity_poly.type
_entity_poly.pdbx_seq_one_letter_code
_entity_poly.pdbx_strand_id
1 'polypeptide(L)'
;DEVPEGHYEQDNMKATVVPNRNKIFSSITQAVALSVATETGEQTDIALGIHAGDHAIYPDCRQEWRDADDHAFRMGNWDVENVGYFTPYLDGDKFDILKDGEVLCKDLNIDFDDVYVRTNTSYKPIFDEDTFEWYSDYKSASSVERVEAFLKLGRPDPAPYADETGPVTWEHVVTEVSKILAEHE
;
A
#
# COMPACT_ATOMS: atom_id res chain seq x y z
N ASP A 1 1.65 -21.27 -0.72
CA ASP A 1 3.06 -20.94 -0.47
C ASP A 1 3.10 -20.02 0.74
N GLU A 2 4.15 -20.11 1.54
CA GLU A 2 4.34 -19.30 2.73
C GLU A 2 4.68 -17.85 2.33
N VAL A 3 4.11 -16.85 3.02
CA VAL A 3 4.46 -15.44 2.78
C VAL A 3 5.90 -15.21 3.25
N PRO A 4 6.80 -14.71 2.37
CA PRO A 4 8.19 -14.47 2.75
C PRO A 4 8.32 -13.37 3.81
N GLU A 5 9.35 -13.49 4.63
CA GLU A 5 9.75 -12.50 5.64
C GLU A 5 11.02 -11.78 5.21
N GLY A 6 11.25 -10.56 5.71
CA GLY A 6 12.45 -9.76 5.46
C GLY A 6 12.17 -8.44 4.75
N HIS A 7 13.24 -7.86 4.19
CA HIS A 7 13.16 -6.55 3.52
C HIS A 7 12.33 -6.64 2.23
N TYR A 8 11.51 -5.62 1.99
CA TYR A 8 10.52 -5.57 0.89
C TYR A 8 11.12 -5.53 -0.52
N GLU A 9 12.39 -5.20 -0.68
CA GLU A 9 13.10 -5.21 -1.98
C GLU A 9 13.85 -6.51 -2.28
N GLN A 10 13.81 -7.50 -1.38
CA GLN A 10 14.50 -8.77 -1.59
C GLN A 10 13.83 -9.62 -2.66
N ASP A 11 14.64 -10.35 -3.43
CA ASP A 11 14.17 -11.18 -4.57
C ASP A 11 13.14 -12.26 -4.19
N ASN A 12 13.17 -12.77 -2.95
CA ASN A 12 12.19 -13.73 -2.45
C ASN A 12 10.77 -13.14 -2.37
N MET A 13 10.63 -11.81 -2.29
CA MET A 13 9.33 -11.12 -2.30
C MET A 13 8.59 -11.28 -3.62
N LYS A 14 9.24 -11.68 -4.71
CA LYS A 14 8.57 -12.03 -5.98
C LYS A 14 7.56 -13.17 -5.84
N ALA A 15 7.65 -13.98 -4.78
CA ALA A 15 6.64 -15.01 -4.46
C ALA A 15 5.27 -14.40 -4.07
N THR A 16 5.20 -13.13 -3.71
CA THR A 16 3.95 -12.44 -3.39
C THR A 16 3.23 -11.87 -4.62
N VAL A 17 3.87 -11.90 -5.79
CA VAL A 17 3.30 -11.37 -7.03
C VAL A 17 2.13 -12.23 -7.48
N VAL A 18 0.95 -11.62 -7.58
CA VAL A 18 -0.24 -12.23 -8.20
C VAL A 18 -0.31 -11.76 -9.65
N PRO A 19 -0.05 -12.64 -10.63
CA PRO A 19 0.01 -12.25 -12.03
C PRO A 19 -1.27 -11.53 -12.51
N ASN A 20 -1.09 -10.40 -13.20
CA ASN A 20 -2.18 -9.60 -13.75
C ASN A 20 -3.21 -9.04 -12.75
N ARG A 21 -2.97 -9.08 -11.45
CA ARG A 21 -3.93 -8.57 -10.46
C ARG A 21 -4.29 -7.10 -10.72
N ASN A 22 -3.30 -6.24 -10.87
CA ASN A 22 -3.53 -4.81 -11.12
C ASN A 22 -4.17 -4.57 -12.49
N LYS A 23 -3.85 -5.38 -13.51
CA LYS A 23 -4.51 -5.31 -14.83
C LYS A 23 -6.00 -5.67 -14.76
N ILE A 24 -6.37 -6.67 -13.97
CA ILE A 24 -7.78 -7.05 -13.78
C ILE A 24 -8.53 -5.90 -13.10
N PHE A 25 -8.01 -5.35 -12.01
CA PHE A 25 -8.62 -4.23 -11.31
C PHE A 25 -8.68 -2.98 -12.18
N SER A 26 -7.59 -2.64 -12.88
CA SER A 26 -7.55 -1.52 -13.81
C SER A 26 -8.63 -1.65 -14.90
N SER A 27 -8.76 -2.82 -15.52
CA SER A 27 -9.77 -3.03 -16.58
C SER A 27 -11.20 -2.83 -16.09
N ILE A 28 -11.52 -3.27 -14.87
CA ILE A 28 -12.84 -3.07 -14.25
C ILE A 28 -13.06 -1.60 -13.93
N THR A 29 -12.08 -0.95 -13.31
CA THR A 29 -12.19 0.47 -12.93
C THR A 29 -12.23 1.39 -14.14
N GLN A 30 -11.50 1.08 -15.22
CA GLN A 30 -11.57 1.79 -16.50
C GLN A 30 -12.99 1.75 -17.08
N ALA A 31 -13.62 0.58 -17.09
CA ALA A 31 -14.99 0.44 -17.58
C ALA A 31 -16.00 1.25 -16.75
N VAL A 32 -15.85 1.22 -15.41
CA VAL A 32 -16.70 2.01 -14.51
C VAL A 32 -16.45 3.51 -14.69
N ALA A 33 -15.20 3.94 -14.75
CA ALA A 33 -14.83 5.34 -14.92
C ALA A 33 -15.35 5.91 -16.24
N LEU A 34 -15.24 5.14 -17.33
CA LEU A 34 -15.78 5.55 -18.64
C LEU A 34 -17.31 5.67 -18.61
N SER A 35 -18.00 4.74 -17.95
CA SER A 35 -19.46 4.80 -17.79
C SER A 35 -19.89 6.05 -17.03
N VAL A 36 -19.21 6.35 -15.91
CA VAL A 36 -19.48 7.55 -15.09
C VAL A 36 -19.18 8.82 -15.88
N ALA A 37 -18.03 8.91 -16.54
CA ALA A 37 -17.64 10.06 -17.33
C ALA A 37 -18.62 10.33 -18.49
N THR A 38 -19.10 9.27 -19.15
CA THR A 38 -20.09 9.37 -20.22
C THR A 38 -21.44 9.83 -19.70
N GLU A 39 -21.88 9.31 -18.56
CA GLU A 39 -23.18 9.65 -17.98
C GLU A 39 -23.20 11.08 -17.41
N THR A 40 -22.13 11.51 -16.78
CA THR A 40 -22.07 12.83 -16.12
C THR A 40 -21.52 13.93 -17.01
N GLY A 41 -20.71 13.61 -18.01
CA GLY A 41 -19.94 14.55 -18.80
C GLY A 41 -18.76 15.19 -18.03
N GLU A 42 -18.43 14.67 -16.82
CA GLU A 42 -17.38 15.20 -15.94
C GLU A 42 -16.10 14.37 -16.01
N GLN A 43 -14.97 15.03 -15.66
CA GLN A 43 -13.70 14.34 -15.46
C GLN A 43 -13.84 13.28 -14.36
N THR A 44 -13.42 12.06 -14.67
CA THR A 44 -13.46 10.92 -13.76
C THR A 44 -12.07 10.30 -13.68
N ASP A 45 -11.45 10.35 -12.51
CA ASP A 45 -10.11 9.84 -12.30
C ASP A 45 -10.12 8.49 -11.58
N ILE A 46 -9.27 7.58 -12.06
CA ILE A 46 -8.98 6.29 -11.43
C ILE A 46 -7.84 6.51 -10.45
N ALA A 47 -8.14 6.43 -9.15
CA ALA A 47 -7.13 6.55 -8.12
C ALA A 47 -6.38 5.22 -7.91
N LEU A 48 -5.04 5.26 -7.99
CA LEU A 48 -4.18 4.11 -7.71
C LEU A 48 -3.23 4.45 -6.56
N GLY A 49 -3.26 3.63 -5.51
CA GLY A 49 -2.37 3.74 -4.35
C GLY A 49 -1.00 3.08 -4.53
N ILE A 50 -0.50 3.02 -5.76
CA ILE A 50 0.84 2.49 -6.07
C ILE A 50 1.92 3.48 -5.63
N HIS A 51 3.06 2.97 -5.19
CA HIS A 51 4.18 3.79 -4.70
C HIS A 51 5.54 3.19 -5.06
N ALA A 52 6.61 3.99 -4.93
CA ALA A 52 7.96 3.61 -5.37
C ALA A 52 8.52 2.39 -4.63
N GLY A 53 8.18 2.17 -3.36
CA GLY A 53 8.60 0.98 -2.59
C GLY A 53 8.20 -0.35 -3.23
N ASP A 54 7.14 -0.35 -4.04
CA ASP A 54 6.66 -1.53 -4.75
C ASP A 54 7.44 -1.80 -6.07
N HIS A 55 8.17 -0.82 -6.61
CA HIS A 55 8.72 -0.87 -7.97
C HIS A 55 9.77 -1.97 -8.18
N ALA A 56 10.51 -2.38 -7.14
CA ALA A 56 11.51 -3.41 -7.24
C ALA A 56 10.88 -4.80 -7.52
N ILE A 57 9.74 -5.09 -6.93
CA ILE A 57 9.08 -6.39 -6.92
C ILE A 57 7.89 -6.46 -7.88
N TYR A 58 7.11 -5.39 -7.98
CA TYR A 58 5.85 -5.34 -8.74
C TYR A 58 5.97 -4.46 -9.99
N PRO A 59 6.28 -5.05 -11.17
CA PRO A 59 6.40 -4.27 -12.41
C PRO A 59 5.14 -3.48 -12.77
N ASP A 60 3.97 -3.97 -12.37
CA ASP A 60 2.67 -3.36 -12.59
C ASP A 60 2.32 -2.22 -11.60
N CYS A 61 3.30 -1.80 -10.78
CA CYS A 61 3.24 -0.59 -9.97
C CYS A 61 4.08 0.57 -10.56
N ARG A 62 4.72 0.37 -11.71
CA ARG A 62 5.62 1.36 -12.34
C ARG A 62 4.88 2.28 -13.31
N GLN A 63 5.47 3.47 -13.56
CA GLN A 63 4.95 4.46 -14.51
C GLN A 63 4.76 3.87 -15.91
N GLU A 64 5.74 3.10 -16.41
CA GLU A 64 5.72 2.54 -17.75
C GLU A 64 4.56 1.57 -17.96
N TRP A 65 4.24 0.78 -16.91
CA TRP A 65 3.10 -0.12 -16.96
C TRP A 65 1.79 0.67 -16.99
N ARG A 66 1.64 1.69 -16.14
CA ARG A 66 0.46 2.55 -16.08
C ARG A 66 0.21 3.24 -17.43
N ASP A 67 1.28 3.78 -18.04
CA ASP A 67 1.17 4.46 -19.34
C ASP A 67 0.78 3.50 -20.47
N ALA A 68 1.32 2.28 -20.46
CA ALA A 68 0.94 1.25 -21.43
C ALA A 68 -0.51 0.78 -21.23
N ASP A 69 -0.98 0.67 -19.99
CA ASP A 69 -2.34 0.28 -19.66
C ASP A 69 -3.35 1.37 -20.06
N ASP A 70 -3.06 2.64 -19.76
CA ASP A 70 -3.86 3.79 -20.22
C ASP A 70 -3.90 3.88 -21.75
N HIS A 71 -2.75 3.69 -22.40
CA HIS A 71 -2.69 3.69 -23.87
C HIS A 71 -3.59 2.61 -24.49
N ALA A 72 -3.51 1.39 -23.96
CA ALA A 72 -4.36 0.29 -24.44
C ALA A 72 -5.86 0.57 -24.23
N PHE A 73 -6.22 1.14 -23.09
CA PHE A 73 -7.58 1.56 -22.77
C PHE A 73 -8.09 2.61 -23.78
N ARG A 74 -7.30 3.65 -24.06
CA ARG A 74 -7.67 4.72 -25.00
C ARG A 74 -7.77 4.24 -26.43
N MET A 75 -6.92 3.28 -26.84
CA MET A 75 -7.01 2.68 -28.18
C MET A 75 -8.23 1.77 -28.36
N GLY A 76 -8.72 1.19 -27.30
CA GLY A 76 -9.80 0.20 -27.32
C GLY A 76 -11.20 0.76 -27.09
N ASN A 77 -11.35 2.05 -26.80
CA ASN A 77 -12.63 2.65 -26.41
C ASN A 77 -12.84 4.02 -27.07
N TRP A 78 -14.12 4.41 -27.22
CA TRP A 78 -14.53 5.75 -27.65
C TRP A 78 -14.79 6.64 -26.43
N ASP A 79 -14.75 7.95 -26.62
CA ASP A 79 -15.17 8.98 -25.65
C ASP A 79 -14.41 8.91 -24.32
N VAL A 80 -13.09 8.63 -24.38
CA VAL A 80 -12.21 8.42 -23.21
C VAL A 80 -11.57 9.71 -22.68
N GLU A 81 -11.86 10.86 -23.26
CA GLU A 81 -11.18 12.13 -22.99
C GLU A 81 -11.33 12.57 -21.53
N ASN A 82 -12.46 12.25 -20.91
CA ASN A 82 -12.78 12.59 -19.54
C ASN A 82 -12.39 11.51 -18.52
N VAL A 83 -11.59 10.50 -18.92
CA VAL A 83 -11.04 9.51 -17.98
C VAL A 83 -9.57 9.73 -17.80
N GLY A 84 -9.14 9.84 -16.54
CA GLY A 84 -7.75 10.04 -16.15
C GLY A 84 -7.27 9.08 -15.06
N TYR A 85 -6.02 9.26 -14.66
CA TYR A 85 -5.42 8.55 -13.53
C TYR A 85 -4.92 9.54 -12.49
N PHE A 86 -5.10 9.18 -11.23
CA PHE A 86 -4.57 9.88 -10.09
C PHE A 86 -3.65 8.95 -9.29
N THR A 87 -2.34 9.18 -9.36
CA THR A 87 -1.31 8.33 -8.74
C THR A 87 -0.37 9.19 -7.89
N PRO A 88 -0.87 9.72 -6.77
CA PRO A 88 -0.18 10.78 -6.01
C PRO A 88 1.15 10.34 -5.40
N TYR A 89 1.36 9.03 -5.20
CA TYR A 89 2.55 8.49 -4.52
C TYR A 89 3.44 7.65 -5.44
N LEU A 90 3.26 7.76 -6.76
CA LEU A 90 3.99 6.92 -7.72
C LEU A 90 5.51 6.99 -7.54
N ASP A 91 6.04 8.17 -7.24
CA ASP A 91 7.48 8.42 -7.01
C ASP A 91 7.82 8.55 -5.50
N GLY A 92 6.84 8.37 -4.62
CA GLY A 92 6.99 8.42 -3.16
C GLY A 92 7.05 7.03 -2.53
N ASP A 93 7.32 7.00 -1.23
CA ASP A 93 7.30 5.79 -0.42
C ASP A 93 6.17 5.82 0.64
N LYS A 94 6.09 4.81 1.51
CA LYS A 94 5.11 4.80 2.62
C LYS A 94 5.32 5.95 3.62
N PHE A 95 6.54 6.47 3.75
CA PHE A 95 6.79 7.66 4.57
C PHE A 95 6.10 8.89 3.99
N ASP A 96 6.17 9.10 2.66
CA ASP A 96 5.48 10.21 1.99
C ASP A 96 3.96 10.09 2.14
N ILE A 97 3.41 8.87 2.06
CA ILE A 97 1.99 8.61 2.32
C ILE A 97 1.60 8.99 3.75
N LEU A 98 2.40 8.59 4.76
CA LEU A 98 2.12 8.92 6.16
C LEU A 98 2.23 10.43 6.42
N LYS A 99 3.23 11.09 5.85
CA LYS A 99 3.43 12.53 5.97
C LYS A 99 2.28 13.33 5.37
N ASP A 100 1.80 12.92 4.20
CA ASP A 100 0.61 13.53 3.58
C ASP A 100 -0.64 13.23 4.43
N GLY A 101 -0.76 12.03 4.95
CA GLY A 101 -1.80 11.64 5.89
C GLY A 101 -1.87 12.51 7.16
N GLU A 102 -0.72 12.93 7.71
CA GLU A 102 -0.70 13.89 8.83
C GLU A 102 -1.29 15.25 8.43
N VAL A 103 -0.96 15.73 7.24
CA VAL A 103 -1.49 17.00 6.70
C VAL A 103 -2.99 16.88 6.49
N LEU A 104 -3.44 15.83 5.81
CA LEU A 104 -4.86 15.59 5.53
C LEU A 104 -5.69 15.42 6.81
N CYS A 105 -5.21 14.67 7.78
CA CYS A 105 -5.89 14.51 9.07
C CYS A 105 -6.04 15.84 9.79
N LYS A 106 -5.00 16.68 9.78
CA LYS A 106 -5.05 18.02 10.35
C LYS A 106 -6.07 18.92 9.63
N ASP A 107 -6.06 18.93 8.29
CA ASP A 107 -6.95 19.78 7.49
C ASP A 107 -8.42 19.37 7.63
N LEU A 108 -8.67 18.06 7.77
CA LEU A 108 -9.99 17.49 7.98
C LEU A 108 -10.44 17.50 9.46
N ASN A 109 -9.58 17.93 10.38
CA ASN A 109 -9.79 17.87 11.83
C ASN A 109 -10.15 16.46 12.32
N ILE A 110 -9.40 15.45 11.85
CA ILE A 110 -9.50 14.04 12.24
C ILE A 110 -8.23 13.68 13.00
N ASP A 111 -8.34 12.83 14.01
CA ASP A 111 -7.17 12.32 14.72
C ASP A 111 -6.41 11.30 13.85
N PHE A 112 -5.10 11.48 13.72
CA PHE A 112 -4.25 10.61 12.91
C PHE A 112 -4.22 9.17 13.45
N ASP A 113 -4.10 9.00 14.76
CA ASP A 113 -4.04 7.66 15.36
C ASP A 113 -5.38 6.93 15.22
N ASP A 114 -6.51 7.65 15.29
CA ASP A 114 -7.84 7.10 15.04
C ASP A 114 -8.02 6.58 13.61
N VAL A 115 -7.32 7.15 12.64
CA VAL A 115 -7.30 6.67 11.25
C VAL A 115 -6.39 5.44 11.14
N TYR A 116 -5.14 5.60 11.56
CA TYR A 116 -4.10 4.59 11.26
C TYR A 116 -4.19 3.33 12.12
N VAL A 117 -4.79 3.38 13.32
CA VAL A 117 -5.10 2.18 14.11
C VAL A 117 -6.05 1.21 13.38
N ARG A 118 -6.85 1.72 12.45
CA ARG A 118 -7.79 0.93 11.64
C ARG A 118 -7.22 0.43 10.32
N THR A 119 -5.96 0.75 10.02
CA THR A 119 -5.29 0.31 8.79
C THR A 119 -4.39 -0.88 9.07
N ASN A 120 -4.35 -1.82 8.14
CA ASN A 120 -3.46 -2.98 8.21
C ASN A 120 -2.82 -3.22 6.85
N THR A 121 -1.50 -3.37 6.81
CA THR A 121 -0.73 -3.71 5.61
C THR A 121 -0.12 -5.11 5.68
N SER A 122 -0.27 -5.82 6.80
CA SER A 122 0.31 -7.14 7.02
C SER A 122 -0.21 -8.16 6.02
N TYR A 123 0.69 -8.94 5.43
CA TYR A 123 0.35 -10.13 4.64
C TYR A 123 0.18 -11.39 5.50
N LYS A 124 0.51 -11.31 6.79
CA LYS A 124 0.38 -12.38 7.78
C LYS A 124 -0.37 -11.87 9.03
N PRO A 125 -1.59 -11.31 8.88
CA PRO A 125 -2.32 -10.80 10.03
C PRO A 125 -2.61 -11.94 11.01
N ILE A 126 -2.51 -11.66 12.30
CA ILE A 126 -2.70 -12.61 13.39
C ILE A 126 -4.03 -12.30 14.04
N PHE A 127 -4.92 -13.29 14.10
CA PHE A 127 -6.18 -13.17 14.79
C PHE A 127 -6.04 -13.75 16.21
N ASP A 128 -6.37 -12.97 17.21
CA ASP A 128 -6.42 -13.39 18.61
C ASP A 128 -7.84 -13.82 18.97
N GLU A 129 -8.02 -15.11 19.23
CA GLU A 129 -9.32 -15.69 19.56
C GLU A 129 -9.83 -15.26 20.96
N ASP A 130 -8.95 -14.84 21.85
CA ASP A 130 -9.32 -14.45 23.22
C ASP A 130 -9.86 -13.01 23.26
N THR A 131 -9.28 -12.10 22.47
CA THR A 131 -9.66 -10.68 22.38
C THR A 131 -10.59 -10.39 21.21
N PHE A 132 -10.69 -11.30 20.23
CA PHE A 132 -11.36 -11.09 18.94
C PHE A 132 -10.81 -9.91 18.14
N GLU A 133 -9.50 -9.66 18.25
CA GLU A 133 -8.80 -8.58 17.56
C GLU A 133 -7.82 -9.10 16.51
N TRP A 134 -7.58 -8.29 15.50
CA TRP A 134 -6.56 -8.52 14.48
C TRP A 134 -5.30 -7.70 14.78
N TYR A 135 -4.18 -8.36 14.70
CA TYR A 135 -2.85 -7.78 14.87
C TYR A 135 -2.07 -7.84 13.56
N SER A 136 -1.21 -6.84 13.33
CA SER A 136 -0.21 -6.91 12.26
C SER A 136 0.96 -7.78 12.71
N ASP A 137 1.53 -8.55 11.78
CA ASP A 137 2.89 -9.04 11.94
C ASP A 137 3.89 -7.89 11.74
N TYR A 138 5.17 -8.13 12.01
CA TYR A 138 6.24 -7.14 11.79
C TYR A 138 7.41 -7.71 10.97
N LYS A 139 7.25 -8.88 10.36
CA LYS A 139 8.29 -9.60 9.62
C LYS A 139 8.00 -9.72 8.11
N SER A 140 6.72 -9.66 7.70
CA SER A 140 6.39 -9.63 6.28
C SER A 140 6.81 -8.30 5.65
N ALA A 141 7.14 -8.33 4.36
CA ALA A 141 7.68 -7.19 3.62
C ALA A 141 6.88 -5.89 3.81
N SER A 142 5.57 -5.98 3.68
CA SER A 142 4.67 -4.81 3.81
C SER A 142 4.63 -4.24 5.22
N SER A 143 4.81 -5.11 6.25
CA SER A 143 4.89 -4.68 7.64
C SER A 143 6.24 -4.05 7.96
N VAL A 144 7.34 -4.61 7.45
CA VAL A 144 8.69 -4.02 7.58
C VAL A 144 8.72 -2.60 7.02
N GLU A 145 8.21 -2.42 5.79
CA GLU A 145 8.14 -1.10 5.14
C GLU A 145 7.23 -0.12 5.89
N ARG A 146 6.11 -0.59 6.47
CA ARG A 146 5.24 0.24 7.30
C ARG A 146 5.96 0.71 8.57
N VAL A 147 6.62 -0.19 9.28
CA VAL A 147 7.38 0.15 10.49
C VAL A 147 8.50 1.14 10.18
N GLU A 148 9.24 0.93 9.08
CA GLU A 148 10.26 1.87 8.61
C GLU A 148 9.70 3.27 8.36
N ALA A 149 8.53 3.35 7.72
CA ALA A 149 7.87 4.62 7.44
C ALA A 149 7.48 5.37 8.73
N PHE A 150 6.96 4.67 9.74
CA PHE A 150 6.67 5.26 11.05
C PHE A 150 7.93 5.68 11.81
N LEU A 151 9.03 4.93 11.70
CA LEU A 151 10.34 5.31 12.23
C LEU A 151 10.85 6.60 11.59
N LYS A 152 10.77 6.72 10.26
CA LYS A 152 11.12 7.95 9.53
C LYS A 152 10.22 9.13 9.91
N LEU A 153 8.94 8.87 10.18
CA LEU A 153 7.99 9.90 10.63
C LEU A 153 8.27 10.37 12.07
N GLY A 154 8.99 9.56 12.85
CA GLY A 154 9.38 9.91 14.22
C GLY A 154 8.26 9.72 15.26
N ARG A 155 7.28 8.85 14.98
CA ARG A 155 6.18 8.51 15.90
C ARG A 155 5.89 7.01 15.90
N PRO A 156 5.33 6.45 16.99
CA PRO A 156 4.86 5.08 17.00
C PRO A 156 3.72 4.83 16.01
N ASP A 157 3.67 3.61 15.44
CA ASP A 157 2.48 3.16 14.73
C ASP A 157 1.37 2.86 15.76
N PRO A 158 0.16 3.41 15.61
CA PRO A 158 -0.93 3.11 16.51
C PRO A 158 -1.56 1.73 16.30
N ALA A 159 -1.24 1.03 15.18
CA ALA A 159 -1.74 -0.31 14.93
C ALA A 159 -1.13 -1.33 15.92
N PRO A 160 -1.90 -2.32 16.39
CA PRO A 160 -1.40 -3.35 17.27
C PRO A 160 -0.57 -4.40 16.49
N TYR A 161 0.46 -4.92 17.14
CA TYR A 161 1.36 -5.93 16.62
C TYR A 161 1.37 -7.18 17.49
N ALA A 162 1.54 -8.35 16.86
CA ALA A 162 1.70 -9.62 17.54
C ALA A 162 2.68 -10.55 16.78
N ASP A 163 3.15 -11.57 17.47
CA ASP A 163 3.82 -12.74 16.92
C ASP A 163 3.18 -14.05 17.46
N GLU A 164 3.85 -15.17 17.25
CA GLU A 164 3.39 -16.49 17.69
C GLU A 164 3.23 -16.62 19.22
N THR A 165 3.83 -15.70 19.98
CA THR A 165 3.76 -15.68 21.45
C THR A 165 2.68 -14.74 21.99
N GLY A 166 2.01 -13.98 21.10
CA GLY A 166 0.96 -13.03 21.42
C GLY A 166 1.32 -11.57 21.11
N PRO A 167 0.56 -10.61 21.65
CA PRO A 167 0.79 -9.18 21.45
C PRO A 167 2.18 -8.71 21.87
N VAL A 168 2.80 -7.84 21.08
CA VAL A 168 4.14 -7.28 21.31
C VAL A 168 4.09 -5.75 21.38
N THR A 169 5.09 -5.15 22.06
CA THR A 169 5.19 -3.68 22.15
C THR A 169 5.82 -3.08 20.91
N TRP A 170 5.57 -1.78 20.68
CA TRP A 170 6.21 -1.04 19.59
C TRP A 170 7.75 -1.07 19.67
N GLU A 171 8.34 -0.99 20.88
CA GLU A 171 9.78 -1.04 21.08
C GLU A 171 10.37 -2.39 20.64
N HIS A 172 9.65 -3.48 20.89
CA HIS A 172 10.03 -4.80 20.39
C HIS A 172 10.01 -4.84 18.86
N VAL A 173 8.91 -4.38 18.25
CA VAL A 173 8.77 -4.29 16.78
C VAL A 173 9.90 -3.49 16.16
N VAL A 174 10.19 -2.30 16.71
CA VAL A 174 11.30 -1.44 16.25
C VAL A 174 12.63 -2.17 16.34
N THR A 175 12.88 -2.87 17.44
CA THR A 175 14.14 -3.61 17.62
C THR A 175 14.34 -4.68 16.56
N GLU A 176 13.29 -5.47 16.27
CA GLU A 176 13.39 -6.56 15.31
C GLU A 176 13.44 -6.04 13.85
N VAL A 177 12.60 -5.07 13.51
CA VAL A 177 12.61 -4.49 12.15
C VAL A 177 13.92 -3.75 11.85
N SER A 178 14.50 -3.04 12.84
CA SER A 178 15.80 -2.39 12.67
C SER A 178 16.93 -3.38 12.33
N LYS A 179 16.86 -4.62 12.82
CA LYS A 179 17.81 -5.67 12.41
C LYS A 179 17.63 -6.05 10.95
N ILE A 180 16.36 -6.25 10.51
CA ILE A 180 16.05 -6.58 9.11
C ILE A 180 16.53 -5.48 8.16
N LEU A 181 16.33 -4.21 8.52
CA LEU A 181 16.78 -3.07 7.72
C LEU A 181 18.31 -3.01 7.65
N ALA A 182 19.01 -3.18 8.77
CA ALA A 182 20.47 -3.17 8.82
C ALA A 182 21.15 -4.33 8.07
N GLU A 183 20.48 -5.47 7.93
CA GLU A 183 20.98 -6.61 7.13
C GLU A 183 20.87 -6.36 5.62
N HIS A 184 20.06 -5.39 5.21
CA HIS A 184 19.85 -5.07 3.78
C HIS A 184 20.75 -3.92 3.30
N GLU A 185 21.22 -3.04 4.19
CA GLU A 185 22.19 -1.97 3.88
C GLU A 185 23.59 -2.55 3.51
#